data_cccc65d194e98c17159390310e58e2d2
#
_entry.id   cccc65d194e98c17159390310e58e2d2
#
_cell.length_a   1.000
_cell.length_b   1.000
_cell.length_c   1.000
_cell.angle_alpha   90.00
_cell.angle_beta   90.00
_cell.angle_gamma   90.00
#
_symmetry.space_group_name_H-M   'P 1'
#
loop_
_entity.id
_entity.type
_entity.pdbx_description
1 polymer ?
#
loop_
_entity_poly.entity_id
_entity_poly.type
_entity_poly.pdbx_seq_one_letter_code
_entity_poly.pdbx_strand_id
1 'polypeptide(L)'
;MLKYSDLLTPPPEVRAQQPEWKHTHDLDAKGMASFTLESIGKGATKDQIGHGFHHYSVTDDWSLPHFEKLLIDQALLLSAYMYAYQADPQKNAFSFEYIRDLVNYMSTSTSEGGLLTPDGGLVASIFPDSKPIAGAHHRDADELASAAAQHNYPLVEGAYYVWQADDFSRALPKRTE
;
A
#
# COMPACT_ATOMS: atom_id res chain seq x y z
N MET A 1 -15.56 11.32 0.82
CA MET A 1 -16.55 10.65 1.68
C MET A 1 -16.43 11.08 3.14
N LEU A 2 -15.31 10.94 3.82
CA LEU A 2 -15.13 11.34 5.24
C LEU A 2 -15.53 12.79 5.51
N LYS A 3 -15.13 13.74 4.66
CA LYS A 3 -15.42 15.18 4.83
C LYS A 3 -16.91 15.51 4.77
N TYR A 4 -17.70 14.71 4.08
CA TYR A 4 -19.14 14.95 3.86
C TYR A 4 -20.02 13.85 4.47
N SER A 5 -19.45 13.00 5.33
CA SER A 5 -20.16 11.84 5.89
C SER A 5 -21.42 12.23 6.64
N ASP A 6 -21.39 13.35 7.37
CA ASP A 6 -22.55 13.80 8.15
C ASP A 6 -23.71 14.26 7.25
N LEU A 7 -23.40 14.71 6.01
CA LEU A 7 -24.41 15.05 5.01
C LEU A 7 -24.96 13.81 4.29
N LEU A 8 -24.15 12.75 4.17
CA LEU A 8 -24.52 11.51 3.49
C LEU A 8 -25.17 10.49 4.41
N THR A 9 -25.02 10.67 5.71
CA THR A 9 -25.59 9.77 6.73
C THR A 9 -26.95 10.29 7.16
N PRO A 10 -28.05 9.57 6.91
CA PRO A 10 -29.36 9.99 7.34
C PRO A 10 -29.45 10.16 8.86
N PRO A 11 -30.25 11.11 9.35
CA PRO A 11 -30.50 11.26 10.78
C PRO A 11 -30.99 9.94 11.43
N PRO A 12 -30.69 9.71 12.72
CA PRO A 12 -31.10 8.48 13.40
C PRO A 12 -32.59 8.16 13.31
N GLU A 13 -33.43 9.19 13.29
CA GLU A 13 -34.89 9.08 13.18
C GLU A 13 -35.33 8.51 11.81
N VAL A 14 -34.62 8.91 10.74
CA VAL A 14 -34.88 8.41 9.39
C VAL A 14 -34.40 6.98 9.24
N ARG A 15 -33.23 6.63 9.83
CA ARG A 15 -32.72 5.25 9.84
C ARG A 15 -33.66 4.29 10.57
N ALA A 16 -34.23 4.72 11.69
CA ALA A 16 -35.16 3.89 12.47
C ALA A 16 -36.43 3.51 11.72
N GLN A 17 -36.80 4.29 10.68
CA GLN A 17 -38.03 4.08 9.90
C GLN A 17 -37.81 3.18 8.66
N GLN A 18 -36.56 2.84 8.31
CA GLN A 18 -36.22 2.03 7.14
C GLN A 18 -35.77 0.64 7.57
N PRO A 19 -36.61 -0.41 7.42
CA PRO A 19 -36.32 -1.78 7.89
C PRO A 19 -35.05 -2.38 7.31
N GLU A 20 -34.73 -2.05 6.06
CA GLU A 20 -33.51 -2.50 5.37
C GLU A 20 -32.21 -1.99 6.01
N TRP A 21 -32.27 -0.91 6.76
CA TRP A 21 -31.12 -0.33 7.46
C TRP A 21 -30.85 -0.94 8.83
N LYS A 22 -31.77 -1.77 9.32
CA LYS A 22 -31.62 -2.48 10.63
C LYS A 22 -30.51 -3.52 10.61
N HIS A 23 -30.13 -3.99 9.43
CA HIS A 23 -29.08 -5.00 9.26
C HIS A 23 -27.70 -4.39 8.90
N THR A 24 -27.65 -3.07 8.65
CA THR A 24 -26.41 -2.37 8.32
C THR A 24 -25.93 -1.53 9.51
N HIS A 25 -25.91 -2.13 10.69
CA HIS A 25 -25.76 -1.43 11.97
C HIS A 25 -24.52 -0.55 12.12
N ASP A 26 -23.50 -0.70 11.25
CA ASP A 26 -22.25 0.00 11.40
C ASP A 26 -21.69 0.58 10.07
N LEU A 27 -22.45 0.51 8.99
CA LEU A 27 -22.01 1.00 7.68
C LEU A 27 -22.53 2.41 7.40
N ASP A 28 -22.23 3.37 8.28
CA ASP A 28 -22.31 4.77 7.90
C ASP A 28 -21.12 5.13 6.97
N ALA A 29 -21.23 6.24 6.27
CA ALA A 29 -20.19 6.65 5.31
C ALA A 29 -18.81 6.83 5.97
N LYS A 30 -18.76 7.22 7.25
CA LYS A 30 -17.53 7.30 8.05
C LYS A 30 -16.94 5.93 8.32
N GLY A 31 -17.77 5.00 8.81
CA GLY A 31 -17.35 3.64 9.11
C GLY A 31 -16.83 2.92 7.87
N MET A 32 -17.54 3.05 6.74
CA MET A 32 -17.09 2.46 5.46
C MET A 32 -15.75 3.03 5.01
N ALA A 33 -15.59 4.35 5.06
CA ALA A 33 -14.35 5.00 4.66
C ALA A 33 -13.17 4.61 5.58
N SER A 34 -13.39 4.57 6.90
CA SER A 34 -12.38 4.14 7.87
C SER A 34 -11.98 2.68 7.68
N PHE A 35 -12.96 1.79 7.49
CA PHE A 35 -12.71 0.37 7.22
C PHE A 35 -11.91 0.16 5.93
N THR A 36 -12.27 0.89 4.85
CA THR A 36 -11.54 0.82 3.57
C THR A 36 -10.09 1.29 3.74
N LEU A 37 -9.85 2.41 4.42
CA LEU A 37 -8.50 2.91 4.67
C LEU A 37 -7.67 1.95 5.53
N GLU A 38 -8.28 1.34 6.54
CA GLU A 38 -7.62 0.33 7.35
C GLU A 38 -7.26 -0.92 6.53
N SER A 39 -8.18 -1.37 5.66
CA SER A 39 -7.93 -2.51 4.74
C SER A 39 -6.80 -2.22 3.75
N ILE A 40 -6.77 -1.02 3.16
CA ILE A 40 -5.66 -0.56 2.29
C ILE A 40 -4.33 -0.62 3.05
N GLY A 41 -4.29 -0.09 4.28
CA GLY A 41 -3.06 -0.04 5.07
C GLY A 41 -2.56 -1.39 5.57
N LYS A 42 -3.46 -2.34 5.83
CA LYS A 42 -3.13 -3.70 6.27
C LYS A 42 -2.89 -4.67 5.13
N GLY A 43 -3.41 -4.36 3.94
CA GLY A 43 -3.31 -5.20 2.75
C GLY A 43 -1.97 -5.07 2.03
N ALA A 44 -1.82 -5.82 0.95
CA ALA A 44 -0.62 -5.84 0.14
C ALA A 44 -0.41 -4.56 -0.70
N THR A 45 -1.42 -3.68 -0.80
CA THR A 45 -1.23 -2.36 -1.40
C THR A 45 -0.27 -1.48 -0.60
N LYS A 46 -0.15 -1.68 0.72
CA LYS A 46 0.91 -1.06 1.52
C LYS A 46 2.21 -1.82 1.33
N ASP A 47 3.25 -1.16 0.84
CA ASP A 47 4.60 -1.72 0.90
C ASP A 47 5.12 -1.64 2.34
N GLN A 48 5.14 -2.78 3.01
CA GLN A 48 5.50 -2.88 4.43
C GLN A 48 7.00 -2.69 4.69
N ILE A 49 7.85 -2.79 3.67
CA ILE A 49 9.31 -2.72 3.77
C ILE A 49 9.83 -1.43 3.14
N GLY A 50 9.45 -1.15 1.89
CA GLY A 50 9.98 -0.06 1.09
C GLY A 50 9.16 1.23 1.19
N HIS A 51 8.17 1.29 2.06
CA HIS A 51 7.29 2.44 2.28
C HIS A 51 6.36 2.79 1.11
N GLY A 52 5.38 3.64 1.39
CA GLY A 52 4.38 4.06 0.41
C GLY A 52 3.38 2.96 0.04
N PHE A 53 2.60 3.22 -1.00
CA PHE A 53 1.50 2.36 -1.42
C PHE A 53 1.58 2.05 -2.91
N HIS A 54 1.27 0.83 -3.27
CA HIS A 54 1.03 0.38 -4.62
C HIS A 54 -0.31 0.93 -5.14
N HIS A 55 -0.46 0.99 -6.47
CA HIS A 55 -1.55 1.70 -7.12
C HIS A 55 -2.94 1.16 -6.76
N TYR A 56 -3.17 -0.15 -6.89
CA TYR A 56 -4.44 -0.79 -6.53
C TYR A 56 -4.24 -2.25 -6.14
N SER A 57 -5.27 -2.85 -5.52
CA SER A 57 -5.32 -4.29 -5.30
C SER A 57 -5.90 -5.00 -6.51
N VAL A 58 -5.24 -6.06 -6.97
CA VAL A 58 -5.72 -6.94 -8.05
C VAL A 58 -6.79 -7.90 -7.54
N THR A 59 -6.74 -8.23 -6.24
CA THR A 59 -7.67 -9.14 -5.57
C THR A 59 -8.60 -8.39 -4.62
N ASP A 60 -9.79 -8.94 -4.40
CA ASP A 60 -10.82 -8.36 -3.53
C ASP A 60 -10.50 -8.51 -2.03
N ASP A 61 -9.60 -9.42 -1.67
CA ASP A 61 -9.11 -9.64 -0.31
C ASP A 61 -7.87 -8.79 0.06
N TRP A 62 -7.44 -7.87 -0.83
CA TRP A 62 -6.26 -7.02 -0.66
C TRP A 62 -4.92 -7.77 -0.57
N SER A 63 -4.83 -9.00 -1.08
CA SER A 63 -3.64 -9.86 -0.93
C SER A 63 -2.59 -9.67 -2.02
N LEU A 64 -2.95 -9.15 -3.19
CA LEU A 64 -2.05 -8.95 -4.34
C LEU A 64 -2.21 -7.55 -4.92
N PRO A 65 -1.18 -6.70 -4.92
CA PRO A 65 -1.23 -5.40 -5.54
C PRO A 65 -0.78 -5.44 -7.00
N HIS A 66 -1.18 -4.44 -7.79
CA HIS A 66 -0.41 -4.00 -8.94
C HIS A 66 0.76 -3.16 -8.43
N PHE A 67 1.99 -3.61 -8.72
CA PHE A 67 3.19 -3.13 -8.02
C PHE A 67 3.67 -1.73 -8.41
N GLU A 68 3.01 -1.06 -9.34
CA GLU A 68 3.27 0.36 -9.64
C GLU A 68 3.01 1.24 -8.41
N LYS A 69 3.81 2.28 -8.20
CA LYS A 69 3.56 3.30 -7.19
C LYS A 69 3.46 4.66 -7.86
N LEU A 70 2.32 5.35 -7.69
CA LEU A 70 2.06 6.66 -8.26
C LEU A 70 2.13 7.74 -7.20
N LEU A 71 2.78 8.86 -7.51
CA LEU A 71 2.81 10.04 -6.62
C LEU A 71 1.41 10.55 -6.29
N ILE A 72 0.50 10.52 -7.28
CA ILE A 72 -0.88 10.96 -7.07
C ILE A 72 -1.60 10.14 -6.01
N ASP A 73 -1.37 8.81 -5.97
CA ASP A 73 -1.98 7.93 -4.98
C ASP A 73 -1.42 8.21 -3.59
N GLN A 74 -0.10 8.42 -3.47
CA GLN A 74 0.52 8.78 -2.20
C GLN A 74 -0.09 10.07 -1.65
N ALA A 75 -0.25 11.09 -2.49
CA ALA A 75 -0.81 12.38 -2.08
C ALA A 75 -2.29 12.30 -1.68
N LEU A 76 -3.09 11.53 -2.43
CA LEU A 76 -4.51 11.33 -2.14
C LEU A 76 -4.71 10.47 -0.88
N LEU A 77 -3.91 9.41 -0.68
CA LEU A 77 -3.94 8.60 0.52
C LEU A 77 -3.49 9.37 1.74
N LEU A 78 -2.43 10.19 1.64
CA LEU A 78 -2.02 11.09 2.71
C LEU A 78 -3.18 11.98 3.15
N SER A 79 -3.86 12.61 2.20
CA SER A 79 -5.02 13.46 2.47
C SER A 79 -6.17 12.67 3.11
N ALA A 80 -6.44 11.45 2.62
CA ALA A 80 -7.50 10.60 3.14
C ALA A 80 -7.24 10.15 4.57
N TYR A 81 -6.01 9.71 4.89
CA TYR A 81 -5.62 9.34 6.25
C TYR A 81 -5.64 10.54 7.20
N MET A 82 -5.22 11.73 6.73
CA MET A 82 -5.32 12.96 7.54
C MET A 82 -6.77 13.29 7.88
N TYR A 83 -7.70 13.21 6.91
CA TYR A 83 -9.12 13.43 7.17
C TYR A 83 -9.73 12.37 8.09
N ALA A 84 -9.32 11.12 7.97
CA ALA A 84 -9.78 10.07 8.87
C ALA A 84 -9.32 10.33 10.31
N TYR A 85 -8.05 10.66 10.49
CA TYR A 85 -7.50 11.01 11.81
C TYR A 85 -8.20 12.22 12.42
N GLN A 86 -8.40 13.29 11.64
CA GLN A 86 -9.09 14.50 12.11
C GLN A 86 -10.56 14.25 12.46
N ALA A 87 -11.23 13.34 11.76
CA ALA A 87 -12.64 13.03 12.01
C ALA A 87 -12.86 12.29 13.33
N ASP A 88 -11.97 11.39 13.71
CA ASP A 88 -11.97 10.68 14.99
C ASP A 88 -10.56 10.11 15.28
N PRO A 89 -9.74 10.85 16.03
CA PRO A 89 -8.37 10.44 16.31
C PRO A 89 -8.26 9.14 17.11
N GLN A 90 -9.24 8.81 17.93
CA GLN A 90 -9.21 7.59 18.74
C GLN A 90 -9.55 6.37 17.90
N LYS A 91 -10.61 6.45 17.11
CA LYS A 91 -11.03 5.35 16.23
C LYS A 91 -10.06 5.12 15.08
N ASN A 92 -9.46 6.19 14.55
CA ASN A 92 -8.56 6.16 13.40
C ASN A 92 -7.09 6.37 13.79
N ALA A 93 -6.67 5.93 14.98
CA ALA A 93 -5.29 6.07 15.45
C ALA A 93 -4.27 5.44 14.50
N PHE A 94 -4.63 4.36 13.80
CA PHE A 94 -3.81 3.70 12.79
C PHE A 94 -3.39 4.65 11.66
N SER A 95 -4.22 5.64 11.31
CA SER A 95 -3.93 6.60 10.24
C SER A 95 -2.65 7.39 10.48
N PHE A 96 -2.28 7.63 11.74
CA PHE A 96 -1.08 8.39 12.05
C PHE A 96 0.21 7.71 11.58
N GLU A 97 0.27 6.38 11.67
CA GLU A 97 1.43 5.62 11.18
C GLU A 97 1.56 5.72 9.66
N TYR A 98 0.44 5.60 8.92
CA TYR A 98 0.43 5.73 7.47
C TYR A 98 0.71 7.16 6.99
N ILE A 99 0.23 8.18 7.71
CA ILE A 99 0.58 9.58 7.44
C ILE A 99 2.10 9.76 7.53
N ARG A 100 2.71 9.29 8.62
CA ARG A 100 4.16 9.40 8.84
C ARG A 100 4.94 8.64 7.76
N ASP A 101 4.51 7.44 7.42
CA ASP A 101 5.12 6.61 6.37
C ASP A 101 5.07 7.32 5.01
N LEU A 102 3.93 7.85 4.62
CA LEU A 102 3.76 8.58 3.36
C LEU A 102 4.62 9.85 3.28
N VAL A 103 4.67 10.62 4.37
CA VAL A 103 5.54 11.81 4.44
C VAL A 103 7.00 11.41 4.30
N ASN A 104 7.44 10.37 5.02
CA ASN A 104 8.80 9.86 4.91
C ASN A 104 9.11 9.41 3.48
N TYR A 105 8.23 8.60 2.89
CA TYR A 105 8.41 8.07 1.53
C TYR A 105 8.55 9.17 0.49
N MET A 106 7.70 10.20 0.55
CA MET A 106 7.76 11.32 -0.39
C MET A 106 8.95 12.26 -0.14
N SER A 107 9.48 12.34 1.08
CA SER A 107 10.61 13.20 1.45
C SER A 107 11.97 12.50 1.45
N THR A 108 11.99 11.18 1.32
CA THR A 108 13.23 10.39 1.22
C THR A 108 13.79 10.42 -0.20
N SER A 109 15.11 10.47 -0.31
CA SER A 109 15.82 10.47 -1.60
C SER A 109 15.51 9.22 -2.42
N THR A 110 15.48 9.37 -3.74
CA THR A 110 15.38 8.23 -4.68
C THR A 110 16.53 7.22 -4.53
N SER A 111 17.71 7.66 -4.09
CA SER A 111 18.83 6.75 -3.79
C SER A 111 18.60 5.87 -2.56
N GLU A 112 17.67 6.24 -1.71
CA GLU A 112 17.26 5.52 -0.49
C GLU A 112 15.87 4.88 -0.63
N GLY A 113 15.33 4.83 -1.85
CA GLY A 113 14.03 4.20 -2.16
C GLY A 113 12.80 5.10 -2.01
N GLY A 114 12.97 6.39 -1.79
CA GLY A 114 11.89 7.38 -1.74
C GLY A 114 11.59 8.03 -3.10
N LEU A 115 10.85 9.12 -3.08
CA LEU A 115 10.42 9.85 -4.30
C LEU A 115 11.16 11.16 -4.55
N LEU A 116 11.95 11.66 -3.60
CA LEU A 116 12.63 12.96 -3.72
C LEU A 116 13.86 12.82 -4.63
N THR A 117 13.86 13.55 -5.75
CA THR A 117 15.01 13.63 -6.65
C THR A 117 16.10 14.55 -6.11
N PRO A 118 17.37 14.41 -6.55
CA PRO A 118 18.44 15.30 -6.13
C PRO A 118 18.19 16.80 -6.43
N ASP A 119 17.40 17.08 -7.45
CA ASP A 119 17.04 18.44 -7.87
C ASP A 119 15.84 19.00 -7.08
N GLY A 120 15.31 18.29 -6.09
CA GLY A 120 14.19 18.71 -5.28
C GLY A 120 12.81 18.48 -5.90
N GLY A 121 12.72 17.77 -7.02
CA GLY A 121 11.47 17.30 -7.61
C GLY A 121 10.99 15.98 -6.97
N LEU A 122 9.79 15.55 -7.34
CA LEU A 122 9.25 14.25 -6.96
C LEU A 122 9.04 13.37 -8.19
N VAL A 123 9.41 12.10 -8.08
CA VAL A 123 9.16 11.08 -9.10
C VAL A 123 7.67 10.87 -9.23
N ALA A 124 7.13 10.95 -10.45
CA ALA A 124 5.69 10.83 -10.70
C ALA A 124 5.18 9.40 -10.55
N SER A 125 5.98 8.40 -10.94
CA SER A 125 5.66 6.98 -10.81
C SER A 125 6.91 6.12 -10.68
N ILE A 126 6.76 4.99 -10.00
CA ILE A 126 7.74 3.91 -9.98
C ILE A 126 7.14 2.74 -10.74
N PHE A 127 7.88 2.25 -11.74
CA PHE A 127 7.44 1.18 -12.62
C PHE A 127 7.27 -0.14 -11.86
N PRO A 128 6.24 -0.94 -12.17
CA PRO A 128 5.96 -2.17 -11.44
C PRO A 128 6.95 -3.29 -11.74
N ASP A 129 7.58 -3.26 -12.92
CA ASP A 129 8.48 -4.31 -13.36
C ASP A 129 9.90 -4.06 -12.87
N SER A 130 10.53 -5.10 -12.39
CA SER A 130 11.91 -5.06 -11.89
C SER A 130 12.68 -6.31 -12.31
N LYS A 131 14.01 -6.23 -12.20
CA LYS A 131 14.85 -7.40 -12.45
C LYS A 131 14.71 -8.36 -11.27
N PRO A 132 14.42 -9.66 -11.53
CA PRO A 132 14.46 -10.66 -10.47
C PRO A 132 15.87 -10.72 -9.86
N ILE A 133 15.93 -10.87 -8.56
CA ILE A 133 17.19 -11.14 -7.87
C ILE A 133 17.63 -12.56 -8.30
N ALA A 134 18.85 -12.71 -8.79
CA ALA A 134 19.40 -14.00 -9.21
C ALA A 134 19.26 -15.03 -8.06
N GLY A 135 18.52 -16.12 -8.32
CA GLY A 135 18.23 -17.17 -7.33
C GLY A 135 16.95 -16.97 -6.51
N ALA A 136 16.23 -15.87 -6.68
CA ALA A 136 14.90 -15.69 -6.13
C ALA A 136 13.84 -15.97 -7.23
N HIS A 137 12.88 -16.82 -6.95
CA HIS A 137 11.58 -16.93 -7.64
C HIS A 137 11.50 -17.62 -9.01
N HIS A 138 12.57 -18.06 -9.65
CA HIS A 138 12.44 -18.79 -10.92
C HIS A 138 12.61 -20.30 -10.73
N ARG A 139 11.62 -21.06 -11.22
CA ARG A 139 11.67 -22.53 -11.27
C ARG A 139 12.76 -23.06 -12.21
N ASP A 140 13.29 -22.20 -13.08
CA ASP A 140 14.30 -22.53 -14.07
C ASP A 140 15.54 -21.67 -13.87
N ALA A 141 16.35 -22.03 -12.85
CA ALA A 141 17.61 -21.36 -12.54
C ALA A 141 18.59 -21.32 -13.73
N ASP A 142 18.51 -22.31 -14.63
CA ASP A 142 19.35 -22.41 -15.82
C ASP A 142 18.97 -21.40 -16.91
N GLU A 143 17.68 -21.09 -17.06
CA GLU A 143 17.20 -20.07 -18.01
C GLU A 143 17.60 -18.66 -17.52
N LEU A 144 17.52 -18.44 -16.22
CA LEU A 144 17.95 -17.20 -15.60
C LEU A 144 19.45 -16.99 -15.70
N ALA A 145 20.25 -18.04 -15.49
CA ALA A 145 21.71 -18.00 -15.62
C ALA A 145 22.13 -17.70 -17.07
N SER A 146 21.41 -18.25 -18.06
CA SER A 146 21.68 -17.97 -19.48
C SER A 146 21.29 -16.54 -19.88
N ALA A 147 20.19 -16.02 -19.36
CA ALA A 147 19.77 -14.62 -19.55
C ALA A 147 20.70 -13.63 -18.84
N ALA A 148 21.23 -13.99 -17.68
CA ALA A 148 22.23 -13.22 -16.95
C ALA A 148 23.53 -13.02 -17.75
N ALA A 149 23.99 -14.08 -18.39
CA ALA A 149 25.19 -14.05 -19.22
C ALA A 149 25.01 -13.13 -20.44
N GLN A 150 23.77 -12.90 -20.90
CA GLN A 150 23.45 -12.05 -22.03
C GLN A 150 23.06 -10.62 -21.64
N HIS A 151 23.09 -10.23 -20.36
CA HIS A 151 22.65 -8.93 -19.85
C HIS A 151 21.19 -8.57 -20.18
N ASN A 152 20.37 -9.55 -20.55
CA ASN A 152 18.99 -9.37 -21.00
C ASN A 152 18.00 -10.09 -20.08
N TYR A 153 17.95 -9.69 -18.80
CA TYR A 153 16.91 -10.18 -17.89
C TYR A 153 15.56 -9.64 -18.32
N PRO A 154 14.55 -10.49 -18.52
CA PRO A 154 13.19 -10.00 -18.65
C PRO A 154 12.81 -9.28 -17.36
N LEU A 155 12.21 -8.10 -17.50
CA LEU A 155 11.59 -7.43 -16.38
C LEU A 155 10.33 -8.20 -15.99
N VAL A 156 10.12 -8.37 -14.69
CA VAL A 156 8.98 -9.11 -14.14
C VAL A 156 8.27 -8.20 -13.14
N GLU A 157 6.94 -8.12 -13.27
CA GLU A 157 6.13 -7.35 -12.36
C GLU A 157 6.30 -7.86 -10.93
N GLY A 158 6.54 -6.94 -10.00
CA GLY A 158 6.64 -7.24 -8.59
C GLY A 158 7.89 -7.97 -8.14
N ALA A 159 8.83 -8.30 -9.03
CA ALA A 159 10.01 -9.12 -8.68
C ALA A 159 10.84 -8.54 -7.52
N TYR A 160 10.87 -7.23 -7.37
CA TYR A 160 11.55 -6.55 -6.25
C TYR A 160 10.80 -6.67 -4.92
N TYR A 161 9.48 -6.79 -4.98
CA TYR A 161 8.62 -6.70 -3.80
C TYR A 161 8.18 -8.05 -3.23
N VAL A 162 8.27 -9.12 -4.04
CA VAL A 162 7.82 -10.46 -3.64
C VAL A 162 8.94 -11.22 -2.96
N TRP A 163 8.70 -11.66 -1.72
CA TRP A 163 9.63 -12.41 -0.90
C TRP A 163 9.14 -13.84 -0.68
N GLN A 164 10.04 -14.81 -0.81
CA GLN A 164 9.78 -16.19 -0.42
C GLN A 164 10.35 -16.50 0.97
N ALA A 165 9.90 -17.60 1.58
CA ALA A 165 10.38 -18.01 2.90
C ALA A 165 11.90 -18.15 2.97
N ASP A 166 12.53 -18.65 1.88
CA ASP A 166 13.98 -18.80 1.79
C ASP A 166 14.72 -17.45 1.71
N ASP A 167 14.09 -16.42 1.16
CA ASP A 167 14.67 -15.07 1.11
C ASP A 167 14.76 -14.49 2.52
N PHE A 168 13.72 -14.65 3.32
CA PHE A 168 13.75 -14.27 4.73
C PHE A 168 14.81 -15.02 5.51
N SER A 169 14.95 -16.33 5.27
CA SER A 169 15.95 -17.15 5.94
C SER A 169 17.39 -16.74 5.61
N ARG A 170 17.61 -16.19 4.42
CA ARG A 170 18.91 -15.67 3.98
C ARG A 170 19.19 -14.25 4.47
N ALA A 171 18.14 -13.40 4.52
CA ALA A 171 18.28 -12.00 4.90
C ALA A 171 18.35 -11.78 6.41
N LEU A 172 17.68 -12.64 7.20
CA LEU A 172 17.69 -12.51 8.65
C LEU A 172 18.93 -13.18 9.26
N PRO A 173 19.59 -12.52 10.23
CA PRO A 173 20.68 -13.15 10.96
C PRO A 173 20.18 -14.39 11.68
N LYS A 174 20.93 -15.51 11.58
CA LYS A 174 20.64 -16.71 12.36
C LYS A 174 20.58 -16.33 13.83
N ARG A 175 19.45 -16.57 14.47
CA ARG A 175 19.30 -16.36 15.92
C ARG A 175 20.32 -17.29 16.60
N THR A 176 21.38 -16.72 17.15
CA THR A 176 22.25 -17.45 18.08
C THR A 176 21.46 -17.63 19.37
N GLU A 177 21.15 -18.89 19.71
CA GLU A 177 20.59 -19.26 21.00
C GLU A 177 21.53 -18.91 22.14
#